data_cd88201b82e6cbd1301aa3fe9ce3bcf9
#
_entry.id   cd88201b82e6cbd1301aa3fe9ce3bcf9
#
_cell.length_a   1.000
_cell.length_b   1.000
_cell.length_c   1.000
_cell.angle_alpha   90.00
_cell.angle_beta   90.00
_cell.angle_gamma   90.00
#
_symmetry.space_group_name_H-M   'P 1'
#
loop_
_entity.id
_entity.type
_entity.pdbx_description
1 polymer ?
#
loop_
_entity_poly.entity_id
_entity_poly.type
_entity_poly.pdbx_seq_one_letter_code
_entity_poly.pdbx_strand_id
1 'polypeptide(L)'
;MFDTVIIGAGPAGMTAALYAARSNLKVALIERGIPGGQMNNTSDIENYPGYANISGPDLAEKMFEPLENLGVEHLFGQVERIEDLGATKKIVTDDGEFEAKTVVIATGSNHRSLNVPGEEELNLSLIHISEPTRLDVI
;
A
#
# COMPACT_ATOMS: atom_id res chain seq x y z
N MET A 1 -16.20 8.02 13.33
CA MET A 1 -15.93 8.44 11.95
C MET A 1 -14.50 8.93 11.83
N PHE A 2 -13.81 8.55 10.77
CA PHE A 2 -12.44 8.97 10.50
C PHE A 2 -12.39 10.29 9.76
N ASP A 3 -11.32 11.06 9.93
CA ASP A 3 -11.06 12.21 9.09
C ASP A 3 -10.64 11.77 7.69
N THR A 4 -9.79 10.74 7.61
CA THR A 4 -9.42 10.12 6.35
C THR A 4 -9.24 8.62 6.51
N VAL A 5 -9.65 7.89 5.48
CA VAL A 5 -9.37 6.46 5.32
C VAL A 5 -8.46 6.31 4.12
N ILE A 6 -7.37 5.57 4.32
CA ILE A 6 -6.38 5.30 3.28
C ILE A 6 -6.50 3.83 2.89
N ILE A 7 -6.67 3.58 1.60
CA ILE A 7 -6.85 2.23 1.06
C ILE A 7 -5.54 1.79 0.42
N GLY A 8 -4.93 0.78 1.01
CA GLY A 8 -3.65 0.25 0.58
C GLY A 8 -2.49 0.69 1.47
N ALA A 9 -1.76 -0.27 2.00
CA ALA A 9 -0.63 -0.07 2.90
C ALA A 9 0.72 -0.35 2.23
N GLY A 10 0.85 0.01 0.97
CA GLY A 10 2.15 0.14 0.32
C GLY A 10 2.85 1.42 0.75
N PRO A 11 4.01 1.75 0.16
CA PRO A 11 4.76 2.96 0.51
C PRO A 11 3.94 4.25 0.38
N ALA A 12 3.13 4.36 -0.65
CA ALA A 12 2.29 5.53 -0.88
C ALA A 12 1.24 5.71 0.22
N GLY A 13 0.51 4.64 0.54
CA GLY A 13 -0.51 4.68 1.58
C GLY A 13 0.06 4.92 2.96
N MET A 14 1.16 4.27 3.30
CA MET A 14 1.84 4.47 4.58
C MET A 14 2.39 5.89 4.72
N THR A 15 2.92 6.46 3.64
CA THR A 15 3.39 7.85 3.65
C THR A 15 2.24 8.82 3.83
N ALA A 16 1.13 8.62 3.14
CA ALA A 16 -0.07 9.44 3.31
C ALA A 16 -0.60 9.36 4.76
N ALA A 17 -0.64 8.15 5.33
CA ALA A 17 -1.06 7.94 6.72
C ALA A 17 -0.14 8.66 7.71
N LEU A 18 1.17 8.62 7.48
CA LEU A 18 2.15 9.31 8.31
C LEU A 18 1.86 10.81 8.38
N TYR A 19 1.71 11.46 7.23
CA TYR A 19 1.47 12.90 7.20
C TYR A 19 0.09 13.29 7.74
N ALA A 20 -0.93 12.52 7.45
CA ALA A 20 -2.28 12.76 7.99
C ALA A 20 -2.29 12.65 9.52
N ALA A 21 -1.67 11.61 10.07
CA ALA A 21 -1.59 11.42 11.52
C ALA A 21 -0.77 12.52 12.19
N ARG A 22 0.32 12.96 11.59
CA ARG A 22 1.12 14.09 12.09
C ARG A 22 0.35 15.41 12.09
N SER A 23 -0.68 15.51 11.26
CA SER A 23 -1.60 16.66 11.24
C SER A 23 -2.74 16.53 12.24
N ASN A 24 -2.66 15.58 13.15
CA ASN A 24 -3.68 15.27 14.18
C ASN A 24 -5.03 14.85 13.60
N LEU A 25 -5.05 14.27 12.42
CA LEU A 25 -6.24 13.70 11.85
C LEU A 25 -6.45 12.28 12.40
N LYS A 26 -7.71 11.90 12.52
CA LYS A 26 -8.06 10.51 12.85
C LYS A 26 -8.01 9.69 11.58
N VAL A 27 -7.02 8.78 11.50
CA VAL A 27 -6.67 8.05 10.28
C VAL A 27 -6.88 6.56 10.47
N ALA A 28 -7.48 5.93 9.47
CA ALA A 28 -7.47 4.48 9.30
C ALA A 28 -6.74 4.10 8.01
N LEU A 29 -5.99 3.02 8.08
CA LEU A 29 -5.28 2.43 6.95
C LEU A 29 -5.83 1.03 6.72
N ILE A 30 -6.44 0.80 5.57
CA ILE A 30 -7.04 -0.49 5.22
C ILE A 30 -6.11 -1.24 4.28
N GLU A 31 -5.78 -2.47 4.65
CA GLU A 31 -4.94 -3.35 3.83
C GLU A 31 -5.55 -4.76 3.81
N ARG A 32 -5.61 -5.35 2.64
CA ARG A 32 -6.10 -6.73 2.46
C ARG A 32 -5.08 -7.80 2.81
N GLY A 33 -3.81 -7.45 2.85
CA GLY A 33 -2.71 -8.36 3.13
C GLY A 33 -1.76 -7.80 4.17
N ILE A 34 -0.49 -8.09 3.99
CA ILE A 34 0.57 -7.61 4.86
C ILE A 34 0.98 -6.20 4.40
N PRO A 35 1.12 -5.23 5.31
CA PRO A 35 1.63 -3.91 4.94
C PRO A 35 2.98 -3.98 4.24
N GLY A 36 3.16 -3.16 3.21
CA GLY A 36 4.40 -3.11 2.44
C GLY A 36 4.20 -3.17 0.94
N GLY A 37 3.07 -3.72 0.48
CA GLY A 37 2.79 -3.82 -0.96
C GLY A 37 3.84 -4.64 -1.69
N GLN A 38 4.25 -4.17 -2.86
CA GLN A 38 5.23 -4.85 -3.71
C GLN A 38 6.62 -4.97 -3.06
N MET A 39 6.94 -4.13 -2.08
CA MET A 39 8.23 -4.25 -1.36
C MET A 39 8.39 -5.62 -0.70
N ASN A 40 7.32 -6.25 -0.25
CA ASN A 40 7.38 -7.55 0.41
C ASN A 40 7.90 -8.67 -0.51
N ASN A 41 7.90 -8.45 -1.81
CA ASN A 41 8.38 -9.39 -2.81
C ASN A 41 9.85 -9.14 -3.20
N THR A 42 10.51 -8.17 -2.59
CA THR A 42 11.87 -7.78 -2.92
C THR A 42 12.81 -8.16 -1.79
N SER A 43 13.83 -8.97 -2.10
CA SER A 43 14.81 -9.42 -1.10
C SER A 43 15.84 -8.36 -0.73
N ASP A 44 16.22 -7.54 -1.70
CA ASP A 44 17.27 -6.53 -1.53
C ASP A 44 16.84 -5.20 -2.14
N ILE A 45 16.87 -4.15 -1.33
CA ILE A 45 16.65 -2.77 -1.76
C ILE A 45 17.92 -1.98 -1.47
N GLU A 46 18.52 -1.43 -2.51
CA GLU A 46 19.78 -0.69 -2.45
C GLU A 46 19.62 0.78 -2.87
N ASN A 47 18.42 1.16 -3.29
CA ASN A 47 18.13 2.48 -3.84
C ASN A 47 17.19 3.31 -2.97
N TYR A 48 17.02 2.93 -1.71
CA TYR A 48 16.26 3.73 -0.76
C TYR A 48 17.23 4.54 0.12
N PRO A 49 17.22 5.88 0.03
CA PRO A 49 18.10 6.72 0.83
C PRO A 49 17.97 6.46 2.33
N GLY A 50 19.08 6.33 3.01
CA GLY A 50 19.13 6.01 4.43
C GLY A 50 19.52 4.58 4.72
N TYR A 51 19.50 3.71 3.72
CA TYR A 51 19.94 2.32 3.82
C TYR A 51 20.87 1.98 2.65
N ALA A 52 22.04 1.40 2.95
CA ALA A 52 22.91 0.87 1.91
C ALA A 52 22.29 -0.38 1.27
N ASN A 53 21.66 -1.21 2.11
CA ASN A 53 20.91 -2.39 1.70
C ASN A 53 19.89 -2.73 2.80
N ILE A 54 18.67 -3.04 2.39
CA ILE A 54 17.62 -3.49 3.31
C ILE A 54 16.67 -4.41 2.55
N SER A 55 16.14 -5.44 3.21
CA SER A 55 15.09 -6.25 2.60
C SER A 55 13.79 -5.47 2.48
N GLY A 56 12.97 -5.84 1.50
CA GLY A 56 11.66 -5.23 1.33
C GLY A 56 10.75 -5.35 2.56
N PRO A 57 10.63 -6.56 3.14
CA PRO A 57 9.85 -6.73 4.38
C PRO A 57 10.37 -5.89 5.54
N ASP A 58 11.67 -5.78 5.72
CA ASP A 58 12.25 -4.97 6.79
C ASP A 58 11.98 -3.47 6.58
N LEU A 59 12.08 -3.00 5.34
CA LEU A 59 11.74 -1.62 5.01
C LEU A 59 10.26 -1.34 5.26
N ALA A 60 9.39 -2.28 4.88
CA ALA A 60 7.95 -2.17 5.14
C ALA A 60 7.65 -2.04 6.63
N GLU A 61 8.30 -2.84 7.46
CA GLU A 61 8.18 -2.76 8.91
C GLU A 61 8.64 -1.40 9.45
N LYS A 62 9.76 -0.89 8.95
CA LYS A 62 10.27 0.44 9.32
C LYS A 62 9.34 1.57 8.91
N MET A 63 8.64 1.44 7.81
CA MET A 63 7.64 2.41 7.37
C MET A 63 6.34 2.32 8.17
N PHE A 64 5.98 1.13 8.64
CA PHE A 64 4.74 0.89 9.38
C PHE A 64 4.85 1.30 10.86
N GLU A 65 5.98 1.06 11.49
CA GLU A 65 6.21 1.31 12.92
C GLU A 65 5.81 2.73 13.37
N PRO A 66 6.17 3.82 12.66
CA PRO A 66 5.75 5.17 13.06
C PRO A 66 4.24 5.37 13.06
N LEU A 67 3.52 4.65 12.22
CA LEU A 67 2.06 4.78 12.12
C LEU A 67 1.37 4.26 13.37
N GLU A 68 1.86 3.17 13.93
CA GLU A 68 1.35 2.63 15.20
C GLU A 68 1.58 3.63 16.33
N ASN A 69 2.77 4.23 16.40
CA ASN A 69 3.11 5.22 17.41
C ASN A 69 2.25 6.49 17.33
N LEU A 70 1.76 6.82 16.14
CA LEU A 70 0.91 7.98 15.91
C LEU A 70 -0.59 7.68 16.05
N GLY A 71 -0.94 6.44 16.37
CA GLY A 71 -2.33 6.06 16.59
C GLY A 71 -3.14 5.84 15.31
N VAL A 72 -2.50 5.55 14.19
CA VAL A 72 -3.20 5.14 12.97
C VAL A 72 -3.86 3.78 13.20
N GLU A 73 -5.16 3.68 12.94
CA GLU A 73 -5.85 2.40 13.02
C GLU A 73 -5.57 1.57 11.78
N HIS A 74 -5.00 0.39 11.99
CA HIS A 74 -4.79 -0.57 10.93
C HIS A 74 -5.96 -1.54 10.87
N LEU A 75 -6.68 -1.52 9.74
CA LEU A 75 -7.85 -2.36 9.51
C LEU A 75 -7.54 -3.38 8.41
N PHE A 76 -7.87 -4.64 8.69
CA PHE A 76 -7.79 -5.68 7.68
C PHE A 76 -9.08 -5.73 6.89
N GLY A 77 -8.97 -5.92 5.60
CA GLY A 77 -10.12 -6.12 4.75
C GLY A 77 -9.85 -5.74 3.31
N GLN A 78 -10.67 -6.29 2.44
CA GLN A 78 -10.68 -5.93 1.04
C GLN A 78 -11.80 -4.93 0.79
N VAL A 79 -11.46 -3.75 0.31
CA VAL A 79 -12.44 -2.75 -0.07
C VAL A 79 -13.15 -3.19 -1.35
N GLU A 80 -14.46 -3.27 -1.26
CA GLU A 80 -15.31 -3.65 -2.39
C GLU A 80 -15.81 -2.44 -3.17
N ARG A 81 -16.19 -1.38 -2.45
CA ARG A 81 -16.67 -0.15 -3.07
C ARG A 81 -16.60 1.03 -2.10
N ILE A 82 -16.66 2.20 -2.67
CA ILE A 82 -16.77 3.46 -1.94
C ILE A 82 -18.09 4.11 -2.36
N GLU A 83 -18.91 4.49 -1.39
CA GLU A 83 -20.16 5.20 -1.61
C GLU A 83 -19.99 6.66 -1.21
N ASP A 84 -20.30 7.56 -2.15
CA ASP A 84 -20.25 8.99 -1.88
C ASP A 84 -21.57 9.43 -1.25
N LEU A 85 -21.50 9.83 0.01
CA LEU A 85 -22.66 10.32 0.76
C LEU A 85 -22.70 11.86 0.83
N GLY A 86 -21.91 12.51 0.00
CA GLY A 86 -21.79 13.97 0.00
C GLY A 86 -20.72 14.44 0.97
N ALA A 87 -21.10 14.86 2.18
CA ALA A 87 -20.16 15.34 3.19
C ALA A 87 -19.20 14.25 3.69
N THR A 88 -19.61 12.99 3.61
CA THR A 88 -18.81 11.83 4.03
C THR A 88 -18.77 10.79 2.93
N LYS A 89 -17.86 9.84 3.09
CA LYS A 89 -17.70 8.68 2.21
C LYS A 89 -17.85 7.42 3.04
N LYS A 90 -18.55 6.45 2.52
CA LYS A 90 -18.66 5.12 3.15
C LYS A 90 -17.78 4.14 2.41
N ILE A 91 -16.90 3.49 3.13
CA ILE A 91 -16.01 2.46 2.60
C ILE A 91 -16.58 1.10 3.01
N VAL A 92 -16.97 0.31 2.01
CA VAL A 92 -17.53 -1.03 2.22
C VAL A 92 -16.44 -2.06 1.96
N THR A 93 -16.20 -2.89 2.96
CA THR A 93 -15.24 -3.98 2.89
C THR A 93 -15.95 -5.32 3.06
N ASP A 94 -15.23 -6.40 2.83
CA ASP A 94 -15.70 -7.75 3.07
C ASP A 94 -15.95 -8.05 4.57
N ASP A 95 -15.43 -7.24 5.47
CA ASP A 95 -15.50 -7.44 6.92
C ASP A 95 -16.24 -6.31 7.66
N GLY A 96 -16.81 -5.36 6.95
CA GLY A 96 -17.55 -4.27 7.57
C GLY A 96 -17.59 -2.99 6.76
N GLU A 97 -18.15 -1.96 7.37
CA GLU A 97 -18.29 -0.65 6.76
C GLU A 97 -17.66 0.42 7.64
N PHE A 98 -17.05 1.41 7.02
CA PHE A 98 -16.41 2.53 7.71
C PHE A 98 -16.81 3.84 7.05
N GLU A 99 -16.93 4.90 7.84
CA GLU A 99 -17.18 6.24 7.31
C GLU A 99 -15.99 7.16 7.55
N ALA A 100 -15.72 8.00 6.57
CA ALA A 100 -14.67 9.00 6.61
C ALA A 100 -15.11 10.27 5.92
N LYS A 101 -14.50 11.39 6.28
CA LYS A 101 -14.69 12.66 5.56
C LYS A 101 -14.01 12.61 4.19
N THR A 102 -12.84 11.98 4.13
CA THR A 102 -12.04 11.87 2.91
C THR A 102 -11.46 10.47 2.76
N VAL A 103 -11.12 10.11 1.53
CA VAL A 103 -10.52 8.82 1.20
C VAL A 103 -9.31 9.03 0.31
N VAL A 104 -8.23 8.35 0.62
CA VAL A 104 -7.03 8.27 -0.23
C VAL A 104 -6.95 6.87 -0.82
N ILE A 105 -6.90 6.78 -2.14
CA ILE A 105 -6.79 5.51 -2.84
C ILE A 105 -5.32 5.30 -3.22
N ALA A 106 -4.68 4.32 -2.59
CA ALA A 106 -3.26 4.00 -2.77
C ALA A 106 -3.08 2.49 -2.95
N THR A 107 -3.89 1.89 -3.80
CA THR A 107 -4.02 0.45 -3.96
C THR A 107 -2.91 -0.18 -4.80
N GLY A 108 -2.04 0.63 -5.41
CA GLY A 108 -0.98 0.13 -6.25
C GLY A 108 -1.48 -0.50 -7.55
N SER A 109 -0.72 -1.41 -8.08
CA SER A 109 -1.06 -2.11 -9.32
C SER A 109 -0.69 -3.58 -9.22
N ASN A 110 -1.42 -4.39 -9.98
CA ASN A 110 -1.11 -5.80 -10.17
C ASN A 110 -0.91 -6.05 -11.66
N HIS A 111 -0.04 -7.01 -11.97
CA HIS A 111 0.12 -7.43 -13.35
C HIS A 111 -1.15 -8.07 -13.87
N ARG A 112 -1.53 -7.71 -15.09
CA ARG A 112 -2.60 -8.41 -15.78
C ARG A 112 -2.03 -9.70 -16.36
N SER A 113 -2.61 -10.82 -15.98
CA SER A 113 -2.24 -12.11 -16.54
C SER A 113 -2.72 -12.24 -18.00
N LEU A 114 -1.86 -12.75 -18.86
CA LEU A 114 -2.22 -13.09 -20.24
C LEU A 114 -2.92 -14.44 -20.33
N ASN A 115 -2.87 -15.25 -19.26
CA ASN A 115 -3.42 -16.61 -19.20
C ASN A 115 -2.87 -17.53 -20.31
N VAL A 116 -1.58 -17.39 -20.59
CA VAL A 116 -0.88 -18.23 -21.57
C VAL A 116 0.04 -19.22 -20.87
N PRO A 117 0.29 -20.41 -21.47
CA PRO A 117 1.21 -21.39 -20.89
C PRO A 117 2.61 -20.80 -20.69
N GLY A 118 3.22 -21.07 -19.54
CA GLY A 118 4.57 -20.63 -19.19
C GLY A 118 4.68 -19.22 -18.64
N GLU A 119 3.59 -18.47 -18.53
CA GLU A 119 3.62 -17.10 -18.04
C GLU A 119 4.20 -17.00 -16.63
N GLU A 120 3.74 -17.83 -15.71
CA GLU A 120 4.23 -17.83 -14.33
C GLU A 120 5.70 -18.23 -14.22
N GLU A 121 6.11 -19.23 -15.02
CA GLU A 121 7.47 -19.74 -15.02
C GLU A 121 8.48 -18.73 -15.56
N LEU A 122 8.09 -17.94 -16.55
CA LEU A 122 8.96 -16.98 -17.23
C LEU A 122 8.92 -15.58 -16.62
N ASN A 123 7.98 -15.30 -15.75
CA ASN A 123 7.80 -13.97 -15.17
C ASN A 123 9.04 -13.47 -14.43
N LEU A 124 9.68 -14.31 -13.65
CA LEU A 124 10.92 -13.96 -12.93
C LEU A 124 12.07 -13.65 -13.89
N SER A 125 12.18 -14.39 -14.97
CA SER A 125 13.19 -14.15 -16.00
C SER A 125 12.96 -12.83 -16.71
N LEU A 126 11.72 -12.48 -16.98
CA LEU A 126 11.37 -11.19 -17.59
C LEU A 126 11.66 -10.01 -16.67
N ILE A 127 11.46 -10.16 -15.37
CA ILE A 127 11.80 -9.13 -14.38
C ILE A 127 13.31 -8.83 -14.41
N HIS A 128 14.15 -9.85 -14.43
CA HIS A 128 15.59 -9.69 -14.51
C HIS A 128 16.07 -9.03 -15.81
N ILE A 129 15.45 -9.35 -16.92
CA ILE A 129 15.79 -8.81 -18.23
C ILE A 129 15.34 -7.36 -18.38
N SER A 130 14.19 -7.02 -17.82
CA SER A 130 13.56 -5.70 -17.99
C SER A 130 13.98 -4.67 -16.95
N GLU A 131 14.65 -5.07 -15.91
CA GLU A 131 15.00 -4.17 -14.81
C GLU A 131 15.82 -2.94 -15.23
N PRO A 132 16.87 -3.07 -16.04
CA PRO A 132 17.60 -1.90 -16.52
C PRO A 132 16.74 -0.93 -17.34
N THR A 133 15.77 -1.45 -18.06
CA THR A 133 14.86 -0.64 -18.88
C THR A 133 13.84 0.10 -18.01
N ARG A 134 13.44 -0.48 -16.88
CA ARG A 134 12.48 0.14 -15.98
C ARG A 134 13.01 1.37 -15.29
N LEU A 135 14.31 1.43 -15.04
CA LEU A 135 14.95 2.60 -14.45
C LEU A 135 14.93 3.81 -15.38
N ASP A 136 14.87 3.58 -16.67
CA ASP A 136 14.86 4.64 -17.67
C ASP A 136 13.47 5.26 -17.87
N VAL A 137 12.43 4.65 -17.34
CA VAL A 137 11.04 5.09 -17.51
C VAL A 137 10.57 6.02 -16.39
N ILE A 138 11.30 6.06 -15.31
CA ILE A 138 11.02 6.93 -14.19
C ILE A 138 11.64 8.30 -14.40
#